data_580f9e28d62ac4e16311a1accad5643a
#
_entry.id   580f9e28d62ac4e16311a1accad5643a
#
_cell.length_a   1.000
_cell.length_b   1.000
_cell.length_c   1.000
_cell.angle_alpha   90.00
_cell.angle_beta   90.00
_cell.angle_gamma   90.00
#
_symmetry.space_group_name_H-M   'P 1'
#
loop_
_entity.id
_entity.type
_entity.pdbx_description
1 polymer ?
#
loop_
_entity_poly.entity_id
_entity_poly.type
_entity_poly.pdbx_seq_one_letter_code
_entity_poly.pdbx_strand_id
1 'polypeptide(L)'
;MNYVGIDIGSTASKVAVIGDKELQFVLPTGWSSKETTLLIKEKLLAEGVDVMSDETKVAATGYGRIAVDFADYVITEITCHARGGRQMAGDNCTIIDVGGQDTKVILVENGTVQDFLMNDKCSAGTGKFLEIMANRLGITLQELFDMAESGTVLPISSLCTVFAESEVINYIGVGKNREDIAAGVVDSVASKVAQLS
;
A
#
# COMPACT_ATOMS: atom_id res chain seq x y z
N MET A 1 15.78 21.20 13.39
CA MET A 1 15.33 21.09 11.98
C MET A 1 14.58 19.78 11.83
N ASN A 2 13.38 19.80 11.21
CA ASN A 2 12.55 18.61 10.97
C ASN A 2 12.51 18.28 9.47
N TYR A 3 12.46 16.98 9.17
CA TYR A 3 12.25 16.47 7.82
C TYR A 3 10.94 15.67 7.81
N VAL A 4 10.01 16.05 6.95
CA VAL A 4 8.68 15.46 6.86
C VAL A 4 8.55 14.72 5.54
N GLY A 5 8.26 13.44 5.60
CA GLY A 5 7.88 12.63 4.44
C GLY A 5 6.36 12.42 4.44
N ILE A 6 5.70 12.74 3.32
CA ILE A 6 4.26 12.58 3.13
C ILE A 6 4.02 11.70 1.91
N ASP A 7 3.44 10.52 2.12
CA ASP A 7 2.95 9.64 1.07
C ASP A 7 1.43 9.73 0.98
N ILE A 8 0.91 10.35 -0.05
CA ILE A 8 -0.53 10.39 -0.34
C ILE A 8 -0.88 9.23 -1.26
N GLY A 9 -1.08 8.06 -0.64
CA GLY A 9 -1.48 6.85 -1.36
C GLY A 9 -2.96 6.86 -1.76
N SER A 10 -3.38 5.92 -2.59
CA SER A 10 -4.76 5.82 -3.09
C SER A 10 -5.79 5.46 -1.99
N THR A 11 -5.38 4.71 -0.98
CA THR A 11 -6.25 4.23 0.10
C THR A 11 -5.89 4.86 1.44
N ALA A 12 -4.61 4.99 1.74
CA ALA A 12 -4.10 5.54 2.99
C ALA A 12 -2.94 6.50 2.73
N SER A 13 -2.89 7.57 3.52
CA SER A 13 -1.79 8.52 3.54
C SER A 13 -0.94 8.29 4.78
N LYS A 14 0.37 8.26 4.60
CA LYS A 14 1.35 8.00 5.66
C LYS A 14 2.25 9.21 5.81
N VAL A 15 2.55 9.55 7.05
CA VAL A 15 3.43 10.67 7.39
C VAL A 15 4.50 10.18 8.35
N ALA A 16 5.73 10.56 8.07
CA ALA A 16 6.86 10.36 8.96
C ALA A 16 7.62 11.67 9.13
N VAL A 17 7.99 11.98 10.36
CA VAL A 17 8.83 13.13 10.72
C VAL A 17 10.08 12.60 11.41
N ILE A 18 11.23 13.11 11.01
CA ILE A 18 12.54 12.82 11.61
C ILE A 18 13.29 14.14 11.85
N GLY A 19 14.10 14.19 12.88
CA GLY A 19 14.89 15.37 13.25
C GLY A 19 14.70 15.73 14.72
N ASP A 20 14.34 17.00 15.01
CA ASP A 20 14.10 17.46 16.38
C ASP A 20 12.87 16.77 17.00
N LYS A 21 11.93 16.33 16.15
CA LYS A 21 10.81 15.46 16.50
C LYS A 21 10.85 14.18 15.70
N GLU A 22 10.40 13.08 16.35
CA GLU A 22 10.16 11.81 15.69
C GLU A 22 8.71 11.41 15.91
N LEU A 23 7.96 11.31 14.83
CA LEU A 23 6.58 10.83 14.85
C LEU A 23 6.20 10.20 13.51
N GLN A 24 5.24 9.31 13.56
CA GLN A 24 4.62 8.74 12.36
C GLN A 24 3.14 8.52 12.58
N PHE A 25 2.35 8.66 11.54
CA PHE A 25 0.93 8.34 11.57
C PHE A 25 0.41 7.98 10.18
N VAL A 26 -0.74 7.31 10.18
CA VAL A 26 -1.48 6.94 8.99
C VAL A 26 -2.88 7.52 9.09
N LEU A 27 -3.40 8.01 7.97
CA LEU A 27 -4.78 8.49 7.81
C LEU A 27 -5.39 7.85 6.57
N PRO A 28 -6.70 7.57 6.54
CA PRO A 28 -7.39 7.27 5.29
C PRO A 28 -7.22 8.45 4.32
N THR A 29 -6.92 8.17 3.05
CA THR A 29 -6.80 9.23 2.04
C THR A 29 -8.17 9.86 1.72
N GLY A 30 -9.27 9.17 2.02
CA GLY A 30 -10.60 9.66 1.71
C GLY A 30 -10.82 9.81 0.19
N TRP A 31 -11.75 10.67 -0.19
CA TRP A 31 -12.08 10.91 -1.60
C TRP A 31 -11.28 12.06 -2.23
N SER A 32 -10.66 12.93 -1.41
CA SER A 32 -9.94 14.11 -1.85
C SER A 32 -8.53 14.17 -1.25
N SER A 33 -7.51 13.98 -2.08
CA SER A 33 -6.10 14.16 -1.67
C SER A 33 -5.83 15.56 -1.12
N LYS A 34 -6.54 16.58 -1.63
CA LYS A 34 -6.39 17.97 -1.15
C LYS A 34 -6.90 18.15 0.28
N GLU A 35 -8.07 17.59 0.61
CA GLU A 35 -8.61 17.60 1.97
C GLU A 35 -7.71 16.82 2.93
N THR A 36 -7.23 15.66 2.51
CA THR A 36 -6.28 14.85 3.29
C THR A 36 -5.00 15.61 3.58
N THR A 37 -4.48 16.36 2.61
CA THR A 37 -3.29 17.20 2.78
C THR A 37 -3.49 18.28 3.82
N LEU A 38 -4.67 18.92 3.86
CA LEU A 38 -5.02 19.91 4.88
C LEU A 38 -5.08 19.28 6.28
N LEU A 39 -5.72 18.11 6.41
CA LEU A 39 -5.76 17.38 7.68
C LEU A 39 -4.36 16.97 8.16
N ILE A 40 -3.47 16.56 7.26
CA ILE A 40 -2.08 16.25 7.58
C ILE A 40 -1.37 17.50 8.11
N LYS A 41 -1.53 18.64 7.44
CA LYS A 41 -0.94 19.94 7.86
C LYS A 41 -1.40 20.35 9.25
N GLU A 42 -2.71 20.28 9.51
CA GLU A 42 -3.29 20.59 10.82
C GLU A 42 -2.77 19.67 11.91
N LYS A 43 -2.69 18.36 11.63
CA LYS A 43 -2.18 17.37 12.58
C LYS A 43 -0.71 17.57 12.88
N LEU A 44 0.12 17.83 11.88
CA LEU A 44 1.53 18.16 12.08
C LEU A 44 1.72 19.40 12.94
N LEU A 45 0.93 20.45 12.69
CA LEU A 45 0.97 21.70 13.48
C LEU A 45 0.55 21.43 14.95
N ALA A 46 -0.48 20.62 15.19
CA ALA A 46 -0.93 20.23 16.53
C ALA A 46 0.16 19.46 17.29
N GLU A 47 0.97 18.68 16.59
CA GLU A 47 2.14 17.99 17.13
C GLU A 47 3.37 18.91 17.25
N GLY A 48 3.24 20.21 16.91
CA GLY A 48 4.30 21.21 17.00
C GLY A 48 5.32 21.13 15.85
N VAL A 49 4.92 20.59 14.69
CA VAL A 49 5.70 20.60 13.45
C VAL A 49 5.04 21.55 12.46
N ASP A 50 5.59 22.77 12.32
CA ASP A 50 5.09 23.75 11.34
C ASP A 50 5.78 23.48 9.99
N VAL A 51 5.01 23.00 9.02
CA VAL A 51 5.49 22.73 7.66
C VAL A 51 5.80 23.98 6.84
N MET A 52 5.41 25.16 7.34
CA MET A 52 5.72 26.44 6.69
C MET A 52 6.97 27.10 7.28
N SER A 53 7.57 26.52 8.32
CA SER A 53 8.79 27.03 8.94
C SER A 53 10.02 26.72 8.08
N ASP A 54 10.97 27.65 8.02
CA ASP A 54 12.28 27.44 7.37
C ASP A 54 13.09 26.30 8.00
N GLU A 55 12.76 25.92 9.23
CA GLU A 55 13.36 24.80 9.96
C GLU A 55 12.72 23.43 9.62
N THR A 56 11.77 23.40 8.71
CA THR A 56 11.11 22.16 8.27
C THR A 56 11.31 21.96 6.77
N LYS A 57 11.66 20.75 6.35
CA LYS A 57 11.72 20.34 4.94
C LYS A 57 10.72 19.23 4.67
N VAL A 58 9.93 19.38 3.62
CA VAL A 58 8.84 18.49 3.28
C VAL A 58 9.10 17.80 1.94
N ALA A 59 9.05 16.47 1.94
CA ALA A 59 9.05 15.65 0.72
C ALA A 59 7.71 14.95 0.55
N ALA A 60 7.08 15.09 -0.61
CA ALA A 60 5.81 14.46 -0.95
C ALA A 60 6.01 13.35 -1.98
N THR A 61 5.29 12.25 -1.79
CA THR A 61 5.22 11.10 -2.70
C THR A 61 3.82 10.51 -2.76
N GLY A 62 3.65 9.40 -3.46
CA GLY A 62 2.37 8.73 -3.63
C GLY A 62 1.57 9.25 -4.81
N TYR A 63 0.42 8.64 -5.03
CA TYR A 63 -0.50 8.98 -6.12
C TYR A 63 -0.97 10.45 -6.04
N GLY A 64 -1.31 10.91 -4.82
CA GLY A 64 -1.80 12.27 -4.57
C GLY A 64 -0.72 13.31 -4.26
N ARG A 65 0.57 13.03 -4.45
CA ARG A 65 1.70 13.90 -4.10
C ARG A 65 1.59 15.36 -4.59
N ILE A 66 0.94 15.55 -5.74
CA ILE A 66 0.74 16.89 -6.34
C ILE A 66 -0.20 17.78 -5.50
N ALA A 67 -1.03 17.17 -4.65
CA ALA A 67 -1.92 17.92 -3.75
C ALA A 67 -1.19 18.53 -2.54
N VAL A 68 0.06 18.14 -2.28
CA VAL A 68 0.88 18.67 -1.18
C VAL A 68 1.59 19.95 -1.68
N ASP A 69 0.87 21.06 -1.68
CA ASP A 69 1.31 22.34 -2.25
C ASP A 69 2.43 23.04 -1.45
N PHE A 70 2.65 22.60 -0.22
CA PHE A 70 3.74 23.08 0.65
C PHE A 70 4.99 22.15 0.63
N ALA A 71 5.05 21.15 -0.26
CA ALA A 71 6.22 20.29 -0.35
C ALA A 71 7.40 21.01 -1.00
N ASP A 72 8.58 20.96 -0.35
CA ASP A 72 9.85 21.39 -0.96
C ASP A 72 10.28 20.44 -2.08
N TYR A 73 9.95 19.15 -1.97
CA TYR A 73 10.35 18.12 -2.91
C TYR A 73 9.16 17.21 -3.26
N VAL A 74 8.98 16.96 -4.55
CA VAL A 74 8.02 15.96 -5.05
C VAL A 74 8.81 14.83 -5.67
N ILE A 75 8.70 13.65 -5.08
CA ILE A 75 9.52 12.47 -5.40
C ILE A 75 8.60 11.34 -5.85
N THR A 76 9.06 10.53 -6.82
CA THR A 76 8.27 9.38 -7.28
C THR A 76 8.22 8.28 -6.21
N GLU A 77 7.14 7.55 -6.17
CA GLU A 77 6.92 6.41 -5.28
C GLU A 77 8.03 5.36 -5.41
N ILE A 78 8.39 5.00 -6.65
CA ILE A 78 9.47 4.04 -6.93
C ILE A 78 10.78 4.45 -6.26
N THR A 79 11.13 5.73 -6.35
CA THR A 79 12.35 6.26 -5.72
C THR A 79 12.28 6.19 -4.20
N CYS A 80 11.12 6.50 -3.61
CA CYS A 80 10.93 6.44 -2.16
C CYS A 80 10.97 5.00 -1.65
N HIS A 81 10.31 4.06 -2.34
CA HIS A 81 10.36 2.63 -2.02
C HIS A 81 11.78 2.07 -2.10
N ALA A 82 12.53 2.41 -3.17
CA ALA A 82 13.92 1.99 -3.32
C ALA A 82 14.81 2.49 -2.18
N ARG A 83 14.65 3.74 -1.76
CA ARG A 83 15.37 4.30 -0.60
C ARG A 83 15.01 3.61 0.70
N GLY A 84 13.71 3.36 0.95
CA GLY A 84 13.23 2.64 2.12
C GLY A 84 13.74 1.20 2.16
N GLY A 85 13.60 0.46 1.06
CA GLY A 85 14.09 -0.90 0.91
C GLY A 85 15.59 -1.04 1.12
N ARG A 86 16.37 -0.11 0.52
CA ARG A 86 17.80 -0.02 0.73
C ARG A 86 18.18 0.14 2.21
N GLN A 87 17.46 0.99 2.93
CA GLN A 87 17.71 1.22 4.36
C GLN A 87 17.43 -0.02 5.20
N MET A 88 16.49 -0.86 4.77
CA MET A 88 16.07 -2.07 5.49
C MET A 88 16.86 -3.32 5.10
N ALA A 89 17.18 -3.48 3.82
CA ALA A 89 17.73 -4.71 3.24
C ALA A 89 19.10 -4.54 2.54
N GLY A 90 19.64 -3.32 2.50
CA GLY A 90 20.94 -3.03 1.87
C GLY A 90 20.82 -2.65 0.41
N ASP A 91 21.99 -2.49 -0.24
CA ASP A 91 22.13 -1.90 -1.57
C ASP A 91 21.63 -2.82 -2.71
N ASN A 92 21.42 -4.10 -2.44
CA ASN A 92 20.92 -5.07 -3.43
C ASN A 92 19.70 -5.78 -2.85
N CYS A 93 18.52 -5.47 -3.36
CA CYS A 93 17.26 -6.08 -2.93
C CYS A 93 16.19 -5.98 -4.01
N THR A 94 15.24 -6.90 -3.95
CA THR A 94 13.98 -6.79 -4.68
C THR A 94 12.89 -6.38 -3.71
N ILE A 95 12.17 -5.32 -4.02
CA ILE A 95 11.06 -4.81 -3.22
C ILE A 95 9.77 -5.23 -3.90
N ILE A 96 8.90 -5.89 -3.16
CA ILE A 96 7.53 -6.19 -3.56
C ILE A 96 6.61 -5.32 -2.71
N ASP A 97 5.94 -4.39 -3.34
CA ASP A 97 4.96 -3.50 -2.72
C ASP A 97 3.55 -3.84 -3.23
N VAL A 98 2.69 -4.30 -2.33
CA VAL A 98 1.28 -4.56 -2.63
C VAL A 98 0.46 -3.41 -2.08
N GLY A 99 0.25 -2.40 -2.92
CA GLY A 99 -0.49 -1.21 -2.59
C GLY A 99 -2.02 -1.41 -2.62
N GLY A 100 -2.75 -0.32 -2.29
CA GLY A 100 -4.22 -0.34 -2.29
C GLY A 100 -4.81 -0.57 -3.68
N GLN A 101 -4.26 0.04 -4.72
CA GLN A 101 -4.78 -0.05 -6.10
C GLN A 101 -3.73 -0.50 -7.13
N ASP A 102 -2.50 -0.69 -6.73
CA ASP A 102 -1.41 -1.13 -7.58
C ASP A 102 -0.49 -2.11 -6.83
N THR A 103 0.35 -2.78 -7.60
CA THR A 103 1.40 -3.65 -7.08
C THR A 103 2.66 -3.40 -7.86
N LYS A 104 3.78 -3.27 -7.16
CA LYS A 104 5.08 -2.97 -7.76
C LYS A 104 6.11 -4.01 -7.34
N VAL A 105 6.96 -4.38 -8.30
CA VAL A 105 8.20 -5.12 -8.05
C VAL A 105 9.34 -4.22 -8.50
N ILE A 106 10.24 -3.87 -7.60
CA ILE A 106 11.34 -2.92 -7.85
C ILE A 106 12.66 -3.62 -7.59
N LEU A 107 13.51 -3.69 -8.61
CA LEU A 107 14.85 -4.22 -8.50
C LEU A 107 15.83 -3.10 -8.14
N VAL A 108 16.51 -3.25 -7.01
CA VAL A 108 17.55 -2.32 -6.55
C VAL A 108 18.90 -3.03 -6.57
N GLU A 109 19.86 -2.48 -7.29
CA GLU A 109 21.23 -2.94 -7.32
C GLU A 109 22.20 -1.77 -7.13
N ASN A 110 23.24 -1.97 -6.32
CA ASN A 110 24.21 -0.92 -5.97
C ASN A 110 23.53 0.37 -5.46
N GLY A 111 22.44 0.22 -4.71
CA GLY A 111 21.67 1.31 -4.12
C GLY A 111 20.85 2.16 -5.11
N THR A 112 20.69 1.71 -6.36
CA THR A 112 19.91 2.39 -7.41
C THR A 112 18.86 1.47 -8.01
N VAL A 113 17.72 2.06 -8.41
CA VAL A 113 16.68 1.32 -9.16
C VAL A 113 17.24 0.94 -10.52
N GLN A 114 17.29 -0.35 -10.81
CA GLN A 114 17.68 -0.88 -12.11
C GLN A 114 16.49 -1.10 -13.01
N ASP A 115 15.42 -1.66 -12.44
CA ASP A 115 14.18 -1.94 -13.17
C ASP A 115 12.99 -1.96 -12.21
N PHE A 116 11.79 -1.82 -12.75
CA PHE A 116 10.56 -2.04 -12.00
C PHE A 116 9.44 -2.49 -12.91
N LEU A 117 8.57 -3.32 -12.36
CA LEU A 117 7.32 -3.75 -12.97
C LEU A 117 6.15 -3.27 -12.10
N MET A 118 5.04 -2.91 -12.72
CA MET A 118 3.89 -2.40 -12.01
C MET A 118 2.58 -2.92 -12.63
N ASN A 119 1.69 -3.37 -11.76
CA ASN A 119 0.28 -3.59 -12.09
C ASN A 119 -0.55 -2.43 -11.50
N ASP A 120 -0.93 -1.48 -12.32
CA ASP A 120 -1.70 -0.28 -11.96
C ASP A 120 -3.08 -0.20 -12.65
N LYS A 121 -3.44 -1.23 -13.43
CA LYS A 121 -4.66 -1.25 -14.24
C LYS A 121 -5.68 -2.29 -13.84
N CYS A 122 -5.28 -3.25 -13.00
CA CYS A 122 -6.14 -4.34 -12.59
C CYS A 122 -6.07 -4.51 -11.08
N SER A 123 -7.22 -4.52 -10.40
CA SER A 123 -7.27 -4.74 -8.96
C SER A 123 -6.87 -6.16 -8.53
N ALA A 124 -6.91 -7.14 -9.45
CA ALA A 124 -6.37 -8.47 -9.17
C ALA A 124 -4.88 -8.38 -8.81
N GLY A 125 -4.50 -8.94 -7.67
CA GLY A 125 -3.13 -8.86 -7.14
C GLY A 125 -2.83 -7.58 -6.36
N THR A 126 -3.84 -6.82 -5.93
CA THR A 126 -3.70 -5.60 -5.11
C THR A 126 -4.46 -5.70 -3.80
N GLY A 127 -4.22 -4.76 -2.88
CA GLY A 127 -4.97 -4.64 -1.62
C GLY A 127 -6.47 -4.48 -1.85
N LYS A 128 -6.89 -3.82 -2.94
CA LYS A 128 -8.31 -3.67 -3.28
C LYS A 128 -9.01 -4.99 -3.55
N PHE A 129 -8.33 -5.93 -4.17
CA PHE A 129 -8.83 -7.30 -4.34
C PHE A 129 -9.10 -7.95 -2.98
N LEU A 130 -8.13 -7.87 -2.06
CA LEU A 130 -8.26 -8.43 -0.71
C LEU A 130 -9.43 -7.79 0.06
N GLU A 131 -9.59 -6.47 -0.01
CA GLU A 131 -10.72 -5.75 0.61
C GLU A 131 -12.07 -6.22 0.07
N ILE A 132 -12.21 -6.38 -1.25
CA ILE A 132 -13.44 -6.87 -1.88
C ILE A 132 -13.77 -8.27 -1.37
N MET A 133 -12.80 -9.17 -1.33
CA MET A 133 -13.00 -10.55 -0.89
C MET A 133 -13.30 -10.64 0.61
N ALA A 134 -12.61 -9.88 1.45
CA ALA A 134 -12.89 -9.79 2.88
C ALA A 134 -14.33 -9.31 3.13
N ASN A 135 -14.77 -8.27 2.42
CA ASN A 135 -16.16 -7.77 2.49
C ASN A 135 -17.18 -8.84 2.06
N ARG A 136 -16.88 -9.64 1.05
CA ARG A 136 -17.76 -10.75 0.63
C ARG A 136 -17.88 -11.86 1.68
N LEU A 137 -16.79 -12.11 2.40
CA LEU A 137 -16.79 -13.04 3.53
C LEU A 137 -17.39 -12.43 4.81
N GLY A 138 -17.65 -11.11 4.84
CA GLY A 138 -18.15 -10.40 6.02
C GLY A 138 -17.13 -10.34 7.15
N ILE A 139 -15.86 -10.15 6.82
CA ILE A 139 -14.71 -10.11 7.75
C ILE A 139 -13.81 -8.91 7.45
N THR A 140 -12.94 -8.59 8.39
CA THR A 140 -11.86 -7.62 8.21
C THR A 140 -10.69 -8.21 7.41
N LEU A 141 -9.79 -7.36 6.91
CA LEU A 141 -8.55 -7.82 6.27
C LEU A 141 -7.66 -8.64 7.23
N GLN A 142 -7.61 -8.27 8.50
CA GLN A 142 -6.83 -9.01 9.50
C GLN A 142 -7.39 -10.41 9.68
N GLU A 143 -8.71 -10.53 9.87
CA GLU A 143 -9.38 -11.84 9.96
C GLU A 143 -9.20 -12.68 8.70
N LEU A 144 -9.15 -12.06 7.51
CA LEU A 144 -8.86 -12.77 6.26
C LEU A 144 -7.48 -13.42 6.30
N PHE A 145 -6.46 -12.71 6.75
CA PHE A 145 -5.11 -13.26 6.87
C PHE A 145 -5.01 -14.33 7.95
N ASP A 146 -5.60 -14.08 9.13
CA ASP A 146 -5.60 -15.03 10.24
C ASP A 146 -6.28 -16.37 9.83
N MET A 147 -7.39 -16.30 9.11
CA MET A 147 -8.06 -17.49 8.56
C MET A 147 -7.24 -18.20 7.49
N ALA A 148 -6.59 -17.44 6.60
CA ALA A 148 -5.80 -18.00 5.52
C ALA A 148 -4.63 -18.87 5.99
N GLU A 149 -4.04 -18.54 7.17
CA GLU A 149 -2.94 -19.30 7.75
C GLU A 149 -3.33 -20.77 8.10
N SER A 150 -4.59 -21.00 8.44
CA SER A 150 -5.10 -22.32 8.84
C SER A 150 -5.84 -23.06 7.73
N GLY A 151 -6.14 -22.39 6.62
CA GLY A 151 -6.94 -22.93 5.52
C GLY A 151 -6.15 -23.75 4.52
N THR A 152 -6.86 -24.60 3.80
CA THR A 152 -6.33 -25.29 2.60
C THR A 152 -6.67 -24.46 1.37
N VAL A 153 -5.67 -24.17 0.53
CA VAL A 153 -5.84 -23.35 -0.66
C VAL A 153 -6.91 -23.90 -1.61
N LEU A 154 -7.97 -23.15 -1.84
CA LEU A 154 -8.92 -23.42 -2.92
C LEU A 154 -8.53 -22.63 -4.18
N PRO A 155 -8.68 -23.21 -5.37
CA PRO A 155 -8.39 -22.50 -6.63
C PRO A 155 -9.30 -21.27 -6.78
N ILE A 156 -8.71 -20.07 -6.82
CA ILE A 156 -9.40 -18.82 -7.10
C ILE A 156 -8.65 -18.09 -8.20
N SER A 157 -9.39 -17.57 -9.18
CA SER A 157 -8.83 -16.89 -10.35
C SER A 157 -8.01 -15.66 -9.95
N SER A 158 -6.77 -15.60 -10.42
CA SER A 158 -5.88 -14.42 -10.29
C SER A 158 -5.98 -13.44 -11.47
N LEU A 159 -6.81 -13.74 -12.47
CA LEU A 159 -6.91 -12.97 -13.71
C LEU A 159 -7.82 -11.76 -13.58
N CYS A 160 -8.98 -11.93 -12.97
CA CYS A 160 -9.99 -10.89 -12.89
C CYS A 160 -10.77 -10.97 -11.57
N THR A 161 -10.86 -9.83 -10.87
CA THR A 161 -11.58 -9.71 -9.60
C THR A 161 -13.05 -10.14 -9.68
N VAL A 162 -13.72 -9.88 -10.81
CA VAL A 162 -15.15 -10.25 -10.99
C VAL A 162 -15.31 -11.78 -11.07
N PHE A 163 -14.40 -12.47 -11.74
CA PHE A 163 -14.44 -13.93 -11.80
C PHE A 163 -14.11 -14.54 -10.44
N ALA A 164 -13.06 -14.04 -9.79
CA ALA A 164 -12.69 -14.48 -8.44
C ALA A 164 -13.84 -14.27 -7.43
N GLU A 165 -14.52 -13.14 -7.49
CA GLU A 165 -15.69 -12.85 -6.65
C GLU A 165 -16.81 -13.85 -6.88
N SER A 166 -17.10 -14.22 -8.13
CA SER A 166 -18.09 -15.23 -8.48
C SER A 166 -17.72 -16.62 -7.97
N GLU A 167 -16.43 -16.98 -8.02
CA GLU A 167 -15.91 -18.26 -7.47
C GLU A 167 -16.05 -18.29 -5.96
N VAL A 168 -15.70 -17.21 -5.24
CA VAL A 168 -15.86 -17.08 -3.79
C VAL A 168 -17.33 -17.23 -3.41
N ILE A 169 -18.26 -16.55 -4.09
CA ILE A 169 -19.70 -16.66 -3.85
C ILE A 169 -20.16 -18.11 -4.04
N ASN A 170 -19.68 -18.79 -5.08
CA ASN A 170 -20.01 -20.18 -5.33
C ASN A 170 -19.50 -21.10 -4.19
N TYR A 171 -18.25 -20.92 -3.73
CA TYR A 171 -17.70 -21.68 -2.61
C TYR A 171 -18.51 -21.49 -1.32
N ILE A 172 -18.94 -20.26 -1.02
CA ILE A 172 -19.83 -19.97 0.09
C ILE A 172 -21.14 -20.73 -0.08
N GLY A 173 -21.74 -20.70 -1.28
CA GLY A 173 -23.01 -21.34 -1.59
C GLY A 173 -23.00 -22.87 -1.47
N VAL A 174 -21.86 -23.51 -1.75
CA VAL A 174 -21.68 -24.96 -1.59
C VAL A 174 -21.13 -25.36 -0.20
N GLY A 175 -21.00 -24.40 0.72
CA GLY A 175 -20.62 -24.66 2.12
C GLY A 175 -19.15 -25.01 2.34
N LYS A 176 -18.23 -24.47 1.53
CA LYS A 176 -16.78 -24.60 1.78
C LYS A 176 -16.39 -23.85 3.05
N ASN A 177 -15.35 -24.30 3.73
CA ASN A 177 -14.83 -23.66 4.92
C ASN A 177 -14.34 -22.24 4.60
N ARG A 178 -14.55 -21.30 5.50
CA ARG A 178 -14.15 -19.89 5.31
C ARG A 178 -12.63 -19.76 5.28
N GLU A 179 -11.92 -20.55 6.08
CA GLU A 179 -10.47 -20.62 6.14
C GLU A 179 -9.87 -21.06 4.79
N ASP A 180 -10.48 -22.06 4.13
CA ASP A 180 -10.03 -22.55 2.84
C ASP A 180 -10.27 -21.51 1.73
N ILE A 181 -11.40 -20.80 1.78
CA ILE A 181 -11.70 -19.69 0.86
C ILE A 181 -10.69 -18.55 1.08
N ALA A 182 -10.42 -18.17 2.34
CA ALA A 182 -9.46 -17.14 2.69
C ALA A 182 -8.05 -17.49 2.19
N ALA A 183 -7.61 -18.74 2.38
CA ALA A 183 -6.34 -19.25 1.86
C ALA A 183 -6.26 -19.12 0.32
N GLY A 184 -7.32 -19.49 -0.39
CA GLY A 184 -7.40 -19.33 -1.84
C GLY A 184 -7.36 -17.89 -2.31
N VAL A 185 -7.99 -16.96 -1.57
CA VAL A 185 -7.96 -15.51 -1.86
C VAL A 185 -6.54 -14.96 -1.72
N VAL A 186 -5.84 -15.29 -0.63
CA VAL A 186 -4.46 -14.82 -0.39
C VAL A 186 -3.50 -15.44 -1.43
N ASP A 187 -3.62 -16.73 -1.72
CA ASP A 187 -2.82 -17.40 -2.73
C ASP A 187 -3.00 -16.80 -4.13
N SER A 188 -4.22 -16.41 -4.48
CA SER A 188 -4.52 -15.75 -5.76
C SER A 188 -3.72 -14.45 -5.91
N VAL A 189 -3.59 -13.65 -4.84
CA VAL A 189 -2.77 -12.42 -4.85
C VAL A 189 -1.28 -12.77 -4.93
N ALA A 190 -0.81 -13.71 -4.13
CA ALA A 190 0.58 -14.14 -4.13
C ALA A 190 1.01 -14.69 -5.52
N SER A 191 0.16 -15.52 -6.13
CA SER A 191 0.35 -16.01 -7.48
C SER A 191 0.42 -14.90 -8.52
N LYS A 192 -0.42 -13.85 -8.41
CA LYS A 192 -0.41 -12.71 -9.30
C LYS A 192 0.87 -11.88 -9.16
N VAL A 193 1.31 -11.67 -7.93
CA VAL A 193 2.57 -10.96 -7.63
C VAL A 193 3.77 -11.74 -8.16
N ALA A 194 3.80 -13.07 -7.95
CA ALA A 194 4.87 -13.92 -8.48
C ALA A 194 4.95 -13.93 -10.01
N GLN A 195 3.83 -13.73 -10.72
CA GLN A 195 3.82 -13.59 -12.18
C GLN A 195 4.33 -12.22 -12.65
N LEU A 196 4.32 -11.21 -11.78
CA LEU A 196 4.83 -9.88 -12.06
C LEU A 196 6.35 -9.81 -11.85
N SER A 197 6.89 -10.61 -10.94
CA SER A 197 8.33 -10.67 -10.61
C SER A 197 9.07 -11.66 -11.52
#